data_989577939ae581491c0ac80412ac6918
#
_entry.id   989577939ae581491c0ac80412ac6918
#
_cell.length_a   1.000
_cell.length_b   1.000
_cell.length_c   1.000
_cell.angle_alpha   90.00
_cell.angle_beta   90.00
_cell.angle_gamma   90.00
#
_symmetry.space_group_name_H-M   'P 1'
#
loop_
_entity.id
_entity.type
_entity.pdbx_description
1 polymer ?
#
loop_
_entity_poly.entity_id
_entity_poly.type
_entity_poly.pdbx_seq_one_letter_code
_entity_poly.pdbx_strand_id
1 'polypeptide(L)'
;MKKMLFALTMTVSTLTPFALAHAATPPVKWICPPTGTTTCVGPTITQLVPLSGSSISTTYQSHSQPVADCFFLYPTASPATTWNAPNRSTPWLRQTVRSMALPFTRTCRLVAPVYQQVTLAHLAMTTATERDRAAVEVSYQSVRRAWREYLQVTPSDRPVILIGFSQGAAMLAQLLRREIAPHPQQVRRVILSELVGGGLTVTSPRSVNDGLAGIPLCLQSGSINCVIAYDAFTSPPSADALTGRPGAPWGYLSGWTPTHGFKMACVNPVYGGRLGGSLTPYLGPDVSNAYNYVAGATYTTYAKRFRAVCEVKRGIEWLDIRQIDPPKSVGHPNPLPSLPWGSDDSIVGLHRESWGLTLGNLVLATRAAVSAWTIRSK
;
A
#
# COMPACT_ATOMS: atom_id res chain seq x y z
N MET A 1 60.02 62.11 38.18
CA MET A 1 59.49 60.71 38.03
C MET A 1 58.04 60.81 37.55
N LYS A 2 57.80 60.70 36.24
CA LYS A 2 56.45 60.75 35.63
C LYS A 2 55.92 59.28 35.51
N LYS A 3 54.78 58.99 36.15
CA LYS A 3 54.04 57.76 36.02
C LYS A 3 53.16 57.81 34.77
N MET A 4 53.43 56.92 33.81
CA MET A 4 52.58 56.74 32.64
C MET A 4 51.51 55.74 32.99
N LEU A 5 50.23 56.14 32.96
CA LEU A 5 49.06 55.18 33.00
C LEU A 5 48.79 54.71 31.59
N PHE A 6 48.87 53.37 31.40
CA PHE A 6 48.34 52.68 30.21
C PHE A 6 46.86 52.36 30.45
N ALA A 7 46.00 52.93 29.64
CA ALA A 7 44.56 52.50 29.58
C ALA A 7 44.42 51.35 28.62
N LEU A 8 43.96 50.19 29.14
CA LEU A 8 43.64 48.99 28.37
C LEU A 8 42.19 49.06 27.91
N THR A 9 41.95 49.34 26.63
CA THR A 9 40.61 49.29 26.03
C THR A 9 40.25 47.86 25.69
N MET A 10 39.29 47.26 26.44
CA MET A 10 38.67 45.98 26.08
C MET A 10 37.59 46.20 25.00
N THR A 11 37.88 45.71 23.82
CA THR A 11 36.85 45.58 22.74
C THR A 11 35.99 44.36 22.99
N VAL A 12 34.75 44.56 23.35
CA VAL A 12 33.71 43.54 23.46
C VAL A 12 33.22 43.20 22.04
N SER A 13 33.66 42.05 21.49
CA SER A 13 33.11 41.50 20.26
C SER A 13 31.75 40.90 20.53
N THR A 14 30.69 41.52 20.09
CA THR A 14 29.34 40.99 20.09
C THR A 14 29.22 39.87 19.03
N LEU A 15 29.24 38.62 19.47
CA LEU A 15 28.88 37.47 18.65
C LEU A 15 27.36 37.55 18.36
N THR A 16 26.99 37.96 17.16
CA THR A 16 25.61 37.81 16.66
C THR A 16 25.33 36.33 16.46
N PRO A 17 24.25 35.77 17.03
CA PRO A 17 23.89 34.38 16.79
C PRO A 17 23.48 34.25 15.32
N PHE A 18 24.22 33.43 14.57
CA PHE A 18 23.79 32.97 13.25
C PHE A 18 22.51 32.14 13.45
N ALA A 19 21.35 32.72 13.17
CA ALA A 19 20.11 32.00 13.02
C ALA A 19 20.27 31.08 11.81
N LEU A 20 20.45 29.76 12.04
CA LEU A 20 20.34 28.73 11.02
C LEU A 20 18.95 28.89 10.40
N ALA A 21 18.88 29.47 9.22
CA ALA A 21 17.66 29.50 8.42
C ALA A 21 17.30 28.05 8.14
N HIS A 22 16.30 27.51 8.85
CA HIS A 22 15.72 26.22 8.52
C HIS A 22 15.12 26.37 7.12
N ALA A 23 15.75 25.71 6.14
CA ALA A 23 15.19 25.62 4.79
C ALA A 23 13.74 25.15 4.91
N ALA A 24 12.79 25.97 4.47
CA ALA A 24 11.38 25.64 4.55
C ALA A 24 11.14 24.29 3.86
N THR A 25 10.59 23.34 4.60
CA THR A 25 10.29 22.01 4.08
C THR A 25 9.32 22.18 2.90
N PRO A 26 9.61 21.62 1.70
CA PRO A 26 8.76 21.81 0.54
C PRO A 26 7.35 21.27 0.83
N PRO A 27 6.30 21.99 0.39
CA PRO A 27 4.91 21.59 0.64
C PRO A 27 4.61 20.21 0.04
N VAL A 28 3.72 19.48 0.70
CA VAL A 28 3.24 18.21 0.18
C VAL A 28 2.47 18.44 -1.12
N LYS A 29 2.74 17.61 -2.11
CA LYS A 29 1.97 17.57 -3.35
C LYS A 29 0.97 16.42 -3.26
N TRP A 30 -0.25 16.67 -3.67
CA TRP A 30 -1.33 15.69 -3.62
C TRP A 30 -1.78 15.33 -5.02
N ILE A 31 -2.05 14.05 -5.23
CA ILE A 31 -2.78 13.54 -6.40
C ILE A 31 -4.27 13.63 -6.09
N CYS A 32 -4.63 13.16 -4.89
CA CYS A 32 -5.96 13.25 -4.30
C CYS A 32 -5.83 13.99 -2.97
N PRO A 33 -6.16 15.29 -2.89
CA PRO A 33 -5.97 16.08 -1.69
C PRO A 33 -6.95 15.68 -0.57
N PRO A 34 -6.56 15.83 0.71
CA PRO A 34 -7.42 15.53 1.86
C PRO A 34 -8.53 16.56 2.07
N THR A 35 -8.42 17.74 1.47
CA THR A 35 -9.40 18.83 1.56
C THR A 35 -9.57 19.49 0.20
N GLY A 36 -10.67 20.23 0.02
CA GLY A 36 -10.96 20.93 -1.24
C GLY A 36 -11.44 20.02 -2.36
N THR A 37 -11.34 20.51 -3.60
CA THR A 37 -11.80 19.79 -4.79
C THR A 37 -10.84 18.68 -5.17
N THR A 38 -11.35 17.49 -5.41
CA THR A 38 -10.58 16.33 -5.87
C THR A 38 -11.04 15.85 -7.24
N THR A 39 -10.08 15.43 -8.07
CA THR A 39 -10.34 14.72 -9.34
C THR A 39 -10.34 13.19 -9.15
N CYS A 40 -10.18 12.73 -7.92
CA CYS A 40 -10.14 11.31 -7.57
C CYS A 40 -11.51 10.73 -7.24
N VAL A 41 -12.52 11.20 -7.90
CA VAL A 41 -13.91 10.73 -7.86
C VAL A 41 -14.40 10.40 -9.27
N GLY A 42 -15.47 9.66 -9.36
CA GLY A 42 -16.10 9.32 -10.63
C GLY A 42 -16.66 7.90 -10.66
N PRO A 43 -17.39 7.56 -11.72
CA PRO A 43 -17.94 6.23 -11.86
C PRO A 43 -16.84 5.18 -12.05
N THR A 44 -17.09 3.98 -11.54
CA THR A 44 -16.34 2.78 -11.88
C THR A 44 -17.30 1.78 -12.53
N ILE A 45 -16.95 1.28 -13.69
CA ILE A 45 -17.72 0.27 -14.41
C ILE A 45 -17.05 -1.09 -14.14
N THR A 46 -17.82 -2.04 -13.67
CA THR A 46 -17.38 -3.42 -13.48
C THR A 46 -18.21 -4.33 -14.38
N GLN A 47 -17.54 -5.06 -15.26
CA GLN A 47 -18.16 -6.07 -16.10
C GLN A 47 -17.96 -7.45 -15.43
N LEU A 48 -19.03 -8.04 -14.96
CA LEU A 48 -19.04 -9.41 -14.46
C LEU A 48 -19.15 -10.37 -15.64
N VAL A 49 -18.16 -11.23 -15.79
CA VAL A 49 -18.18 -12.37 -16.72
C VAL A 49 -18.53 -13.61 -15.90
N PRO A 50 -19.75 -14.18 -16.07
CA PRO A 50 -20.17 -15.40 -15.38
C PRO A 50 -19.44 -16.63 -15.94
N LEU A 51 -19.60 -17.78 -15.32
CA LEU A 51 -19.05 -19.05 -15.83
C LEU A 51 -19.58 -19.36 -17.23
N SER A 52 -20.87 -19.08 -17.47
CA SER A 52 -21.51 -19.21 -18.79
C SER A 52 -22.57 -18.12 -18.95
N GLY A 53 -22.96 -17.82 -20.19
CA GLY A 53 -23.94 -16.79 -20.51
C GLY A 53 -23.35 -15.40 -20.72
N SER A 54 -24.21 -14.39 -20.77
CA SER A 54 -23.82 -13.01 -21.10
C SER A 54 -23.22 -12.28 -19.91
N SER A 55 -22.26 -11.40 -20.20
CA SER A 55 -21.66 -10.52 -19.20
C SER A 55 -22.65 -9.44 -18.73
N ILE A 56 -22.51 -9.03 -17.47
CA ILE A 56 -23.33 -8.01 -16.81
C ILE A 56 -22.43 -6.84 -16.44
N SER A 57 -22.78 -5.65 -16.94
CA SER A 57 -22.09 -4.42 -16.57
C SER A 57 -22.81 -3.69 -15.44
N THR A 58 -22.08 -3.26 -14.44
CA THR A 58 -22.58 -2.47 -13.33
C THR A 58 -21.75 -1.21 -13.19
N THR A 59 -22.41 -0.06 -13.14
CA THR A 59 -21.77 1.22 -12.85
C THR A 59 -21.94 1.56 -11.37
N TYR A 60 -20.81 1.81 -10.72
CA TYR A 60 -20.77 2.26 -9.33
C TYR A 60 -20.33 3.72 -9.26
N GLN A 61 -21.00 4.52 -8.46
CA GLN A 61 -20.62 5.90 -8.21
C GLN A 61 -19.73 6.01 -6.98
N SER A 62 -18.88 7.03 -6.94
CA SER A 62 -18.20 7.44 -5.71
C SER A 62 -19.22 7.85 -4.66
N HIS A 63 -18.97 7.51 -3.39
CA HIS A 63 -19.81 7.92 -2.29
C HIS A 63 -19.79 9.46 -2.14
N SER A 64 -20.96 10.09 -2.07
CA SER A 64 -21.07 11.56 -2.06
C SER A 64 -20.56 12.18 -0.74
N GLN A 65 -20.80 11.52 0.39
CA GLN A 65 -20.42 11.97 1.73
C GLN A 65 -19.78 10.83 2.54
N PRO A 66 -18.57 10.37 2.17
CA PRO A 66 -17.94 9.26 2.85
C PRO A 66 -17.50 9.65 4.27
N VAL A 67 -17.80 8.80 5.25
CA VAL A 67 -17.46 9.02 6.66
C VAL A 67 -15.98 8.71 6.98
N ALA A 68 -15.29 7.99 6.10
CA ALA A 68 -13.91 7.55 6.27
C ALA A 68 -13.03 8.05 5.13
N ASP A 69 -11.71 8.04 5.37
CA ASP A 69 -10.70 8.31 4.36
C ASP A 69 -9.90 7.05 4.02
N CYS A 70 -9.54 6.91 2.74
CA CYS A 70 -8.61 5.91 2.25
C CYS A 70 -7.29 6.60 1.86
N PHE A 71 -6.29 6.48 2.71
CA PHE A 71 -4.95 7.01 2.46
C PHE A 71 -4.17 6.00 1.64
N PHE A 72 -4.01 6.30 0.35
CA PHE A 72 -3.46 5.38 -0.64
C PHE A 72 -2.03 5.73 -1.04
N LEU A 73 -1.14 4.72 -0.98
CA LEU A 73 0.21 4.79 -1.55
C LEU A 73 0.38 3.79 -2.68
N TYR A 74 0.66 4.33 -3.86
CA TYR A 74 0.86 3.58 -5.10
C TYR A 74 2.23 2.87 -5.12
N PRO A 75 2.43 1.85 -5.99
CA PRO A 75 3.69 1.13 -6.13
C PRO A 75 4.78 1.97 -6.79
N THR A 76 5.95 1.36 -7.00
CA THR A 76 7.02 1.94 -7.82
C THR A 76 6.51 2.15 -9.25
N ALA A 77 6.28 3.40 -9.63
CA ALA A 77 5.71 3.78 -10.92
C ALA A 77 6.55 4.83 -11.66
N SER A 78 7.62 5.34 -11.08
CA SER A 78 8.42 6.39 -11.70
C SER A 78 9.43 5.82 -12.71
N PRO A 79 9.39 6.27 -13.97
CA PRO A 79 10.39 5.93 -14.99
C PRO A 79 11.66 6.78 -14.88
N ALA A 80 11.78 7.68 -13.90
CA ALA A 80 12.96 8.53 -13.73
C ALA A 80 14.22 7.68 -13.47
N THR A 81 15.36 8.19 -13.92
CA THR A 81 16.67 7.55 -13.75
C THR A 81 17.41 8.02 -12.49
N THR A 82 16.81 8.92 -11.71
CA THR A 82 17.30 9.35 -10.41
C THR A 82 16.95 8.33 -9.33
N TRP A 83 17.68 8.30 -8.22
CA TRP A 83 17.42 7.39 -7.11
C TRP A 83 16.01 7.50 -6.58
N ASN A 84 15.55 8.73 -6.37
CA ASN A 84 14.18 9.00 -5.94
C ASN A 84 13.41 9.77 -7.02
N ALA A 85 12.14 9.48 -7.15
CA ALA A 85 11.24 10.17 -8.05
C ALA A 85 11.12 11.66 -7.68
N PRO A 86 10.99 12.55 -8.67
CA PRO A 86 10.73 13.97 -8.40
C PRO A 86 9.41 14.17 -7.65
N ASN A 87 9.39 15.17 -6.76
CA ASN A 87 8.18 15.54 -6.00
C ASN A 87 7.20 16.33 -6.89
N ARG A 88 6.63 15.67 -7.89
CA ARG A 88 5.64 16.26 -8.80
C ARG A 88 4.59 15.26 -9.25
N SER A 89 3.35 15.70 -9.36
CA SER A 89 2.28 14.91 -9.97
C SER A 89 2.42 14.94 -11.50
N THR A 90 2.43 13.76 -12.13
CA THR A 90 2.44 13.58 -13.57
C THR A 90 1.10 13.01 -14.05
N PRO A 91 0.71 13.16 -15.33
CA PRO A 91 -0.47 12.50 -15.87
C PRO A 91 -0.46 10.98 -15.65
N TRP A 92 0.70 10.34 -15.90
CA TRP A 92 0.91 8.92 -15.64
C TRP A 92 0.63 8.55 -14.18
N LEU A 93 1.18 9.29 -13.23
CA LEU A 93 1.00 9.01 -11.82
C LEU A 93 -0.47 9.18 -11.37
N ARG A 94 -1.16 10.21 -11.88
CA ARG A 94 -2.60 10.39 -11.65
C ARG A 94 -3.41 9.22 -12.20
N GLN A 95 -3.06 8.75 -13.41
CA GLN A 95 -3.69 7.58 -14.01
C GLN A 95 -3.45 6.33 -13.17
N THR A 96 -2.22 6.08 -12.70
CA THR A 96 -1.88 4.95 -11.82
C THR A 96 -2.73 4.96 -10.55
N VAL A 97 -2.82 6.10 -9.85
CA VAL A 97 -3.64 6.21 -8.64
C VAL A 97 -5.11 5.96 -8.93
N ARG A 98 -5.66 6.55 -10.00
CA ARG A 98 -7.07 6.35 -10.36
C ARG A 98 -7.37 4.88 -10.71
N SER A 99 -6.53 4.27 -11.54
CA SER A 99 -6.74 2.88 -11.95
C SER A 99 -6.65 1.88 -10.80
N MET A 100 -5.84 2.17 -9.78
CA MET A 100 -5.64 1.25 -8.67
C MET A 100 -6.60 1.51 -7.50
N ALA A 101 -7.00 2.77 -7.26
CA ALA A 101 -7.67 3.12 -6.02
C ALA A 101 -9.08 3.71 -6.19
N LEU A 102 -9.51 4.05 -7.41
CA LEU A 102 -10.86 4.60 -7.62
C LEU A 102 -12.01 3.71 -7.11
N PRO A 103 -11.94 2.35 -7.16
CA PRO A 103 -13.00 1.51 -6.60
C PRO A 103 -13.26 1.72 -5.10
N PHE A 104 -12.28 2.13 -4.33
CA PHE A 104 -12.43 2.42 -2.90
C PHE A 104 -13.31 3.65 -2.63
N THR A 105 -13.46 4.56 -3.61
CA THR A 105 -14.31 5.75 -3.48
C THR A 105 -15.80 5.44 -3.31
N ARG A 106 -16.20 4.20 -3.55
CA ARG A 106 -17.53 3.69 -3.21
C ARG A 106 -17.81 3.72 -1.69
N THR A 107 -16.74 3.79 -0.88
CA THR A 107 -16.83 3.66 0.59
C THR A 107 -16.15 4.83 1.30
N CYS A 108 -15.03 5.32 0.80
CA CYS A 108 -14.19 6.32 1.48
C CYS A 108 -13.77 7.45 0.54
N ARG A 109 -13.40 8.60 1.12
CA ARG A 109 -12.73 9.65 0.37
C ARG A 109 -11.29 9.22 0.08
N LEU A 110 -10.91 9.21 -1.18
CA LEU A 110 -9.56 8.85 -1.59
C LEU A 110 -8.60 10.01 -1.32
N VAL A 111 -7.52 9.73 -0.59
CA VAL A 111 -6.43 10.66 -0.29
C VAL A 111 -5.13 10.02 -0.76
N ALA A 112 -4.38 10.68 -1.64
CA ALA A 112 -3.16 10.13 -2.19
C ALA A 112 -2.09 11.23 -2.37
N PRO A 113 -1.00 11.21 -1.58
CA PRO A 113 0.11 12.14 -1.77
C PRO A 113 0.98 11.73 -2.95
N VAL A 114 1.72 12.69 -3.50
CA VAL A 114 2.94 12.41 -4.24
C VAL A 114 4.04 12.11 -3.22
N TYR A 115 4.73 10.99 -3.37
CA TYR A 115 5.90 10.70 -2.55
C TYR A 115 7.13 10.39 -3.41
N GLN A 116 8.30 10.71 -2.91
CA GLN A 116 9.56 10.56 -3.62
C GLN A 116 10.03 9.10 -3.59
N GLN A 117 9.28 8.23 -4.26
CA GLN A 117 9.56 6.79 -4.32
C GLN A 117 10.95 6.49 -4.84
N VAL A 118 11.56 5.37 -4.42
CA VAL A 118 12.69 4.75 -5.12
C VAL A 118 12.21 4.43 -6.54
N THR A 119 13.00 4.76 -7.56
CA THR A 119 12.60 4.58 -8.95
C THR A 119 12.79 3.15 -9.43
N LEU A 120 12.15 2.78 -10.54
CA LEU A 120 12.33 1.45 -11.15
C LEU A 120 13.80 1.17 -11.51
N ALA A 121 14.54 2.22 -11.93
CA ALA A 121 15.95 2.11 -12.30
C ALA A 121 16.88 1.78 -11.10
N HIS A 122 16.39 2.02 -9.88
CA HIS A 122 17.18 1.85 -8.65
C HIS A 122 16.54 0.89 -7.63
N LEU A 123 15.55 0.09 -8.04
CA LEU A 123 15.10 -1.02 -7.21
C LEU A 123 16.19 -2.08 -7.10
N ALA A 124 16.67 -2.33 -5.88
CA ALA A 124 17.73 -3.32 -5.65
C ALA A 124 17.25 -4.72 -6.05
N MET A 125 18.01 -5.37 -6.92
CA MET A 125 17.75 -6.75 -7.37
C MET A 125 18.51 -7.79 -6.54
N THR A 126 19.40 -7.33 -5.66
CA THR A 126 20.22 -8.12 -4.76
C THR A 126 20.23 -7.49 -3.36
N THR A 127 21.20 -7.79 -2.54
CA THR A 127 21.35 -7.17 -1.22
C THR A 127 21.48 -5.64 -1.34
N ALA A 128 20.60 -4.93 -0.63
CA ALA A 128 20.55 -3.47 -0.66
C ALA A 128 21.82 -2.84 -0.06
N THR A 129 22.36 -1.84 -0.75
CA THR A 129 23.48 -1.02 -0.32
C THR A 129 23.02 0.08 0.66
N GLU A 130 23.98 0.82 1.23
CA GLU A 130 23.66 2.02 2.04
C GLU A 130 22.93 3.09 1.22
N ARG A 131 23.28 3.24 -0.06
CA ARG A 131 22.62 4.20 -0.96
C ARG A 131 21.18 3.82 -1.24
N ASP A 132 20.88 2.53 -1.39
CA ASP A 132 19.50 2.03 -1.51
C ASP A 132 18.70 2.37 -0.25
N ARG A 133 19.27 2.15 0.93
CA ARG A 133 18.62 2.47 2.22
C ARG A 133 18.42 3.98 2.40
N ALA A 134 19.37 4.81 1.99
CA ALA A 134 19.23 6.27 2.00
C ALA A 134 18.09 6.72 1.07
N ALA A 135 17.94 6.13 -0.11
CA ALA A 135 16.85 6.42 -1.02
C ALA A 135 15.48 6.01 -0.43
N VAL A 136 15.41 4.87 0.28
CA VAL A 136 14.21 4.45 1.02
C VAL A 136 13.86 5.45 2.11
N GLU A 137 14.84 5.96 2.85
CA GLU A 137 14.58 6.95 3.91
C GLU A 137 14.03 8.26 3.33
N VAL A 138 14.52 8.72 2.17
CA VAL A 138 13.94 9.87 1.45
C VAL A 138 12.46 9.60 1.11
N SER A 139 12.16 8.39 0.61
CA SER A 139 10.78 7.99 0.30
C SER A 139 9.90 8.01 1.54
N TYR A 140 10.38 7.42 2.65
CA TYR A 140 9.67 7.39 3.91
C TYR A 140 9.43 8.78 4.49
N GLN A 141 10.43 9.65 4.53
CA GLN A 141 10.26 11.01 5.03
C GLN A 141 9.26 11.82 4.20
N SER A 142 9.16 11.55 2.90
CA SER A 142 8.13 12.14 2.04
C SER A 142 6.72 11.68 2.45
N VAL A 143 6.52 10.40 2.70
CA VAL A 143 5.25 9.83 3.19
C VAL A 143 4.91 10.33 4.59
N ARG A 144 5.89 10.38 5.49
CA ARG A 144 5.73 10.88 6.86
C ARG A 144 5.26 12.34 6.88
N ARG A 145 5.82 13.20 6.03
CA ARG A 145 5.35 14.59 5.90
C ARG A 145 3.90 14.65 5.43
N ALA A 146 3.55 13.86 4.41
CA ALA A 146 2.18 13.79 3.90
C ALA A 146 1.19 13.32 4.97
N TRP A 147 1.55 12.30 5.76
CA TRP A 147 0.73 11.82 6.87
C TRP A 147 0.52 12.91 7.94
N ARG A 148 1.57 13.61 8.32
CA ARG A 148 1.49 14.69 9.32
C ARG A 148 0.64 15.86 8.84
N GLU A 149 0.78 16.27 7.58
CA GLU A 149 -0.08 17.30 6.98
C GLU A 149 -1.54 16.82 6.93
N TYR A 150 -1.77 15.57 6.51
CA TYR A 150 -3.10 14.97 6.53
C TYR A 150 -3.77 15.02 7.91
N LEU A 151 -3.03 14.70 8.98
CA LEU A 151 -3.53 14.77 10.35
C LEU A 151 -3.89 16.19 10.80
N GLN A 152 -3.16 17.19 10.31
CA GLN A 152 -3.41 18.61 10.66
C GLN A 152 -4.67 19.17 9.98
N VAL A 153 -4.97 18.72 8.76
CA VAL A 153 -6.06 19.30 7.94
C VAL A 153 -7.35 18.50 7.96
N THR A 154 -7.38 17.37 8.69
CA THR A 154 -8.56 16.51 8.75
C THR A 154 -9.02 16.30 10.20
N PRO A 155 -10.36 16.14 10.44
CA PRO A 155 -10.88 15.91 11.79
C PRO A 155 -10.22 14.73 12.48
N SER A 156 -9.92 14.86 13.77
CA SER A 156 -9.16 13.86 14.54
C SER A 156 -9.92 12.56 14.77
N ASP A 157 -11.25 12.60 14.74
CA ASP A 157 -12.17 11.47 14.91
C ASP A 157 -12.50 10.75 13.60
N ARG A 158 -12.10 11.33 12.45
CA ARG A 158 -12.39 10.75 11.14
C ARG A 158 -11.56 9.49 10.92
N PRO A 159 -12.18 8.29 10.71
CA PRO A 159 -11.46 7.03 10.57
C PRO A 159 -10.70 6.98 9.24
N VAL A 160 -9.58 6.25 9.26
CA VAL A 160 -8.67 6.11 8.11
C VAL A 160 -8.43 4.65 7.81
N ILE A 161 -8.45 4.32 6.53
CA ILE A 161 -7.96 3.08 5.98
C ILE A 161 -6.63 3.37 5.27
N LEU A 162 -5.55 2.70 5.66
CA LEU A 162 -4.27 2.75 4.96
C LEU A 162 -4.26 1.69 3.86
N ILE A 163 -4.00 2.09 2.63
CA ILE A 163 -4.00 1.18 1.49
C ILE A 163 -2.69 1.36 0.72
N GLY A 164 -1.94 0.29 0.55
CA GLY A 164 -0.68 0.34 -0.17
C GLY A 164 -0.39 -0.90 -0.98
N PHE A 165 0.29 -0.67 -2.10
CA PHE A 165 0.77 -1.75 -2.94
C PHE A 165 2.29 -1.66 -3.16
N SER A 166 2.99 -2.81 -3.09
CA SER A 166 4.43 -2.90 -3.36
C SER A 166 5.21 -1.90 -2.47
N GLN A 167 6.02 -1.02 -3.05
CA GLN A 167 6.73 0.02 -2.31
C GLN A 167 5.79 0.88 -1.47
N GLY A 168 4.57 1.19 -1.95
CA GLY A 168 3.56 1.92 -1.17
C GLY A 168 3.17 1.17 0.11
N ALA A 169 3.00 -0.15 0.04
CA ALA A 169 2.72 -0.99 1.20
C ALA A 169 3.91 -1.02 2.18
N ALA A 170 5.13 -1.12 1.65
CA ALA A 170 6.36 -1.08 2.46
C ALA A 170 6.52 0.27 3.18
N MET A 171 6.22 1.39 2.52
CA MET A 171 6.23 2.72 3.15
C MET A 171 5.16 2.85 4.25
N LEU A 172 3.95 2.31 4.03
CA LEU A 172 2.91 2.28 5.06
C LEU A 172 3.29 1.39 6.24
N ALA A 173 3.98 0.27 6.02
CA ALA A 173 4.51 -0.55 7.10
C ALA A 173 5.52 0.24 7.96
N GLN A 174 6.39 1.04 7.35
CA GLN A 174 7.26 1.96 8.09
C GLN A 174 6.46 3.03 8.85
N LEU A 175 5.43 3.61 8.21
CA LEU A 175 4.58 4.62 8.84
C LEU A 175 3.85 4.04 10.07
N LEU A 176 3.30 2.83 9.94
CA LEU A 176 2.67 2.12 11.07
C LEU A 176 3.63 1.95 12.23
N ARG A 177 4.86 1.47 11.99
CA ARG A 177 5.85 1.25 13.05
C ARG A 177 6.39 2.53 13.67
N ARG A 178 6.77 3.51 12.84
CA ARG A 178 7.58 4.65 13.26
C ARG A 178 6.75 5.88 13.67
N GLU A 179 5.51 6.00 13.16
CA GLU A 179 4.65 7.16 13.42
C GLU A 179 3.32 6.80 14.09
N ILE A 180 2.66 5.71 13.69
CA ILE A 180 1.30 5.41 14.15
C ILE A 180 1.29 4.61 15.44
N ALA A 181 1.99 3.46 15.48
CA ALA A 181 1.99 2.57 16.63
C ALA A 181 2.45 3.23 17.96
N PRO A 182 3.44 4.16 17.96
CA PRO A 182 3.81 4.89 19.17
C PRO A 182 2.73 5.85 19.70
N HIS A 183 1.68 6.13 18.90
CA HIS A 183 0.64 7.10 19.24
C HIS A 183 -0.75 6.45 19.32
N PRO A 184 -1.25 6.06 20.50
CA PRO A 184 -2.52 5.35 20.67
C PRO A 184 -3.72 6.03 20.00
N GLN A 185 -3.73 7.35 19.91
CA GLN A 185 -4.79 8.10 19.23
C GLN A 185 -4.79 7.83 17.71
N GLN A 186 -3.60 7.75 17.08
CA GLN A 186 -3.48 7.42 15.67
C GLN A 186 -3.84 5.94 15.42
N VAL A 187 -3.45 5.03 16.32
CA VAL A 187 -3.84 3.62 16.25
C VAL A 187 -5.36 3.47 16.23
N ARG A 188 -6.08 4.16 17.10
CA ARG A 188 -7.54 4.14 17.13
C ARG A 188 -8.18 4.70 15.86
N ARG A 189 -7.53 5.68 15.23
CA ARG A 189 -7.99 6.33 14.02
C ARG A 189 -7.81 5.45 12.77
N VAL A 190 -6.74 4.63 12.73
CA VAL A 190 -6.48 3.70 11.63
C VAL A 190 -7.29 2.43 11.84
N ILE A 191 -8.45 2.34 11.18
CA ILE A 191 -9.39 1.22 11.38
C ILE A 191 -9.03 -0.02 10.54
N LEU A 192 -8.28 0.12 9.46
CA LEU A 192 -7.78 -0.98 8.65
C LEU A 192 -6.50 -0.56 7.93
N SER A 193 -5.58 -1.52 7.74
CA SER A 193 -4.43 -1.35 6.85
C SER A 193 -4.38 -2.50 5.85
N GLU A 194 -4.33 -2.20 4.56
CA GLU A 194 -4.24 -3.16 3.45
C GLU A 194 -2.87 -2.99 2.77
N LEU A 195 -1.96 -3.91 3.07
CA LEU A 195 -0.54 -3.85 2.68
C LEU A 195 -0.18 -5.01 1.76
N VAL A 196 -0.42 -4.82 0.46
CA VAL A 196 -0.26 -5.86 -0.56
C VAL A 196 1.14 -5.83 -1.16
N GLY A 197 1.84 -6.96 -1.16
CA GLY A 197 3.15 -7.09 -1.79
C GLY A 197 4.25 -6.23 -1.14
N GLY A 198 4.08 -5.85 0.12
CA GLY A 198 5.00 -4.96 0.84
C GLY A 198 6.07 -5.66 1.68
N GLY A 199 6.12 -6.97 1.66
CA GLY A 199 7.12 -7.73 2.40
C GLY A 199 6.94 -7.64 3.93
N LEU A 200 5.71 -7.51 4.43
CA LEU A 200 5.46 -7.45 5.88
C LEU A 200 5.74 -8.78 6.56
N THR A 201 6.56 -8.75 7.60
CA THR A 201 6.90 -9.93 8.42
C THR A 201 6.33 -9.83 9.82
N VAL A 202 6.00 -10.97 10.41
CA VAL A 202 5.40 -11.10 11.75
C VAL A 202 5.97 -12.30 12.50
N THR A 203 5.94 -12.24 13.82
CA THR A 203 6.29 -13.40 14.67
C THR A 203 5.07 -14.26 14.99
N SER A 204 3.87 -13.66 15.02
CA SER A 204 2.60 -14.31 15.31
C SER A 204 1.47 -13.62 14.57
N PRO A 205 0.45 -14.35 14.05
CA PRO A 205 -0.72 -13.75 13.44
C PRO A 205 -1.58 -12.90 14.41
N ARG A 206 -1.45 -13.12 15.73
CA ARG A 206 -2.17 -12.33 16.75
C ARG A 206 -1.41 -11.10 17.22
N SER A 207 -0.14 -11.00 16.88
CA SER A 207 0.70 -9.87 17.29
C SER A 207 1.68 -9.56 16.17
N VAL A 208 1.75 -8.33 15.79
CA VAL A 208 2.73 -7.81 14.83
C VAL A 208 3.86 -7.22 15.67
N ASN A 209 4.68 -8.09 16.30
CA ASN A 209 5.70 -7.68 17.26
C ASN A 209 6.97 -7.11 16.63
N ASP A 210 7.02 -6.95 15.34
CA ASP A 210 8.17 -6.39 14.60
C ASP A 210 8.16 -4.86 14.55
N GLY A 211 7.57 -4.22 15.52
CA GLY A 211 7.47 -2.77 15.62
C GLY A 211 6.11 -2.20 15.21
N LEU A 212 5.12 -3.06 14.92
CA LEU A 212 3.72 -2.68 14.78
C LEU A 212 2.98 -2.91 16.11
N ALA A 213 3.60 -2.57 17.21
CA ALA A 213 3.12 -2.86 18.56
C ALA A 213 1.62 -2.57 18.74
N GLY A 214 0.86 -3.57 19.17
CA GLY A 214 -0.57 -3.47 19.42
C GLY A 214 -1.47 -3.48 18.18
N ILE A 215 -0.92 -3.58 16.96
CA ILE A 215 -1.70 -3.67 15.73
C ILE A 215 -1.64 -5.12 15.18
N PRO A 216 -2.69 -5.94 15.38
CA PRO A 216 -2.68 -7.35 14.96
C PRO A 216 -2.96 -7.51 13.47
N LEU A 217 -2.70 -8.70 12.92
CA LEU A 217 -3.27 -9.12 11.65
C LEU A 217 -4.79 -9.32 11.78
N CYS A 218 -5.53 -9.04 10.71
CA CYS A 218 -6.97 -9.30 10.68
C CYS A 218 -7.23 -10.81 10.67
N LEU A 219 -8.07 -11.29 11.58
CA LEU A 219 -8.38 -12.72 11.72
C LEU A 219 -9.72 -13.11 11.09
N GLN A 220 -10.58 -12.13 10.83
CA GLN A 220 -11.91 -12.34 10.20
C GLN A 220 -12.38 -11.08 9.48
N SER A 221 -13.34 -11.23 8.58
CA SER A 221 -14.00 -10.11 7.89
C SER A 221 -14.68 -9.17 8.89
N GLY A 222 -14.59 -7.86 8.64
CA GLY A 222 -15.15 -6.82 9.52
C GLY A 222 -14.31 -6.57 10.79
N SER A 223 -13.16 -7.23 10.99
CA SER A 223 -12.21 -6.81 12.02
C SER A 223 -11.75 -5.38 11.75
N ILE A 224 -11.58 -4.59 12.81
CA ILE A 224 -11.02 -3.24 12.74
C ILE A 224 -9.76 -3.13 13.58
N ASN A 225 -8.98 -2.06 13.35
CA ASN A 225 -7.66 -1.82 13.95
C ASN A 225 -6.70 -3.00 13.72
N CYS A 226 -6.67 -3.51 12.50
CA CYS A 226 -5.85 -4.65 12.12
C CYS A 226 -5.26 -4.49 10.71
N VAL A 227 -4.38 -5.40 10.33
CA VAL A 227 -3.66 -5.39 9.05
C VAL A 227 -4.05 -6.58 8.20
N ILE A 228 -4.42 -6.35 6.94
CA ILE A 228 -4.44 -7.32 5.85
C ILE A 228 -3.11 -7.17 5.11
N ALA A 229 -2.30 -8.20 5.08
CA ALA A 229 -1.03 -8.20 4.35
C ALA A 229 -0.74 -9.58 3.77
N TYR A 230 -0.14 -9.59 2.59
CA TYR A 230 0.30 -10.81 1.91
C TYR A 230 1.23 -10.47 0.76
N ASP A 231 2.05 -11.44 0.40
CA ASP A 231 2.73 -11.58 -0.89
C ASP A 231 2.12 -12.80 -1.59
N ALA A 232 1.82 -12.69 -2.90
CA ALA A 232 1.07 -13.68 -3.64
C ALA A 232 1.95 -14.46 -4.62
N PHE A 233 1.78 -15.78 -4.63
CA PHE A 233 2.48 -16.73 -5.50
C PHE A 233 1.57 -17.86 -5.92
N THR A 234 1.93 -18.60 -6.96
CA THR A 234 1.29 -19.87 -7.35
C THR A 234 2.01 -21.08 -6.77
N SER A 235 3.21 -20.87 -6.22
CA SER A 235 4.07 -21.89 -5.60
C SER A 235 4.88 -21.24 -4.47
N PRO A 236 5.54 -22.02 -3.59
CA PRO A 236 6.38 -21.44 -2.57
C PRO A 236 7.47 -20.53 -3.17
N PRO A 237 7.66 -19.30 -2.65
CA PRO A 237 8.76 -18.43 -3.09
C PRO A 237 10.11 -19.13 -3.09
N SER A 238 10.85 -19.02 -4.19
CA SER A 238 12.18 -19.62 -4.32
C SER A 238 13.22 -18.94 -3.42
N ALA A 239 14.40 -19.55 -3.30
CA ALA A 239 15.52 -18.95 -2.57
C ALA A 239 15.95 -17.59 -3.15
N ASP A 240 15.79 -17.41 -4.45
CA ASP A 240 16.19 -16.21 -5.20
C ASP A 240 15.02 -15.20 -5.34
N ALA A 241 13.86 -15.48 -4.73
CA ALA A 241 12.72 -14.57 -4.79
C ALA A 241 13.07 -13.20 -4.18
N LEU A 242 12.69 -12.13 -4.90
CA LEU A 242 12.91 -10.74 -4.47
C LEU A 242 11.99 -10.32 -3.34
N THR A 243 10.84 -10.99 -3.18
CA THR A 243 9.83 -10.78 -2.14
C THR A 243 9.25 -12.12 -1.66
N GLY A 244 8.29 -12.10 -0.73
CA GLY A 244 7.53 -13.28 -0.31
C GLY A 244 8.25 -14.18 0.70
N ARG A 245 9.43 -13.83 1.18
CA ARG A 245 10.14 -14.53 2.26
C ARG A 245 10.93 -13.58 3.15
N PRO A 246 11.13 -13.92 4.44
CA PRO A 246 12.00 -13.11 5.31
C PRO A 246 13.40 -13.03 4.74
N GLY A 247 13.99 -11.82 4.73
CA GLY A 247 15.33 -11.57 4.19
C GLY A 247 15.41 -11.46 2.67
N ALA A 248 14.28 -11.52 1.95
CA ALA A 248 14.25 -11.26 0.51
C ALA A 248 14.78 -9.85 0.17
N PRO A 249 15.41 -9.66 -1.01
CA PRO A 249 16.02 -8.39 -1.39
C PRO A 249 15.12 -7.17 -1.19
N TRP A 250 13.85 -7.22 -1.59
CA TRP A 250 12.93 -6.08 -1.45
C TRP A 250 12.45 -5.80 -0.01
N GLY A 251 12.79 -6.66 0.95
CA GLY A 251 12.51 -6.40 2.37
C GLY A 251 13.10 -5.08 2.87
N TYR A 252 14.20 -4.59 2.27
CA TYR A 252 14.80 -3.30 2.64
C TYR A 252 13.84 -2.11 2.47
N LEU A 253 12.87 -2.19 1.55
CA LEU A 253 11.88 -1.13 1.33
C LEU A 253 11.03 -0.87 2.57
N SER A 254 10.77 -1.90 3.38
CA SER A 254 10.02 -1.76 4.62
C SER A 254 10.85 -1.15 5.77
N GLY A 255 12.14 -0.89 5.54
CA GLY A 255 13.08 -0.45 6.58
C GLY A 255 13.38 -1.52 7.62
N TRP A 256 12.97 -2.76 7.37
CA TRP A 256 13.09 -3.88 8.29
C TRP A 256 13.31 -5.18 7.51
N THR A 257 14.39 -5.88 7.81
CA THR A 257 14.74 -7.17 7.17
C THR A 257 15.05 -8.23 8.24
N PRO A 258 14.04 -8.71 8.98
CA PRO A 258 14.26 -9.76 9.96
C PRO A 258 14.65 -11.06 9.26
N THR A 259 15.63 -11.75 9.80
CA THR A 259 16.16 -13.01 9.22
C THR A 259 15.77 -14.25 10.03
N HIS A 260 15.51 -14.12 11.31
CA HIS A 260 15.21 -15.25 12.21
C HIS A 260 13.96 -15.02 13.04
N GLY A 261 13.16 -16.08 13.22
CA GLY A 261 11.96 -16.06 14.06
C GLY A 261 10.76 -15.31 13.46
N PHE A 262 10.87 -14.81 12.24
CA PHE A 262 9.81 -14.10 11.53
C PHE A 262 9.31 -14.89 10.32
N LYS A 263 8.03 -14.71 10.03
CA LYS A 263 7.35 -15.26 8.85
C LYS A 263 6.75 -14.12 8.06
N MET A 264 6.47 -14.36 6.79
CA MET A 264 5.67 -13.42 6.01
C MET A 264 4.26 -13.35 6.58
N ALA A 265 3.71 -12.14 6.65
CA ALA A 265 2.30 -11.99 6.96
C ALA A 265 1.47 -12.57 5.81
N CYS A 266 0.46 -13.37 6.14
CA CYS A 266 -0.53 -13.82 5.18
C CYS A 266 -1.93 -13.73 5.77
N VAL A 267 -2.71 -12.79 5.24
CA VAL A 267 -4.14 -12.62 5.53
C VAL A 267 -4.89 -12.65 4.21
N ASN A 268 -5.75 -13.65 4.04
CA ASN A 268 -6.57 -13.74 2.83
C ASN A 268 -7.63 -12.61 2.82
N PRO A 269 -7.67 -11.73 1.82
CA PRO A 269 -8.59 -10.61 1.77
C PRO A 269 -10.06 -11.01 1.57
N VAL A 270 -10.34 -12.30 1.28
CA VAL A 270 -11.73 -12.78 1.09
C VAL A 270 -12.50 -12.77 2.41
N TYR A 271 -11.90 -13.31 3.49
CA TYR A 271 -12.58 -13.49 4.77
C TYR A 271 -11.85 -12.83 5.94
N GLY A 272 -10.67 -12.27 5.71
CA GLY A 272 -9.72 -12.04 6.78
C GLY A 272 -9.20 -13.38 7.35
N GLY A 273 -8.02 -13.41 7.91
CA GLY A 273 -7.39 -14.64 8.38
C GLY A 273 -6.81 -15.48 7.24
N ARG A 274 -6.82 -16.82 7.37
CA ARG A 274 -6.06 -17.72 6.50
C ARG A 274 -6.92 -18.61 5.58
N LEU A 275 -8.22 -18.63 5.80
CA LEU A 275 -9.14 -19.53 5.10
C LEU A 275 -9.19 -19.25 3.60
N GLY A 276 -9.32 -20.32 2.81
CA GLY A 276 -9.44 -20.22 1.36
C GLY A 276 -10.80 -19.71 0.91
N GLY A 277 -10.81 -18.95 -0.20
CA GLY A 277 -12.04 -18.45 -0.79
C GLY A 277 -11.88 -17.97 -2.22
N SER A 278 -13.02 -17.72 -2.89
CA SER A 278 -13.05 -17.20 -4.26
C SER A 278 -12.70 -15.72 -4.29
N LEU A 279 -11.83 -15.35 -5.21
CA LEU A 279 -11.49 -13.95 -5.44
C LEU A 279 -12.53 -13.25 -6.30
N THR A 280 -12.61 -11.93 -6.11
CA THR A 280 -13.35 -10.99 -6.94
C THR A 280 -12.33 -10.11 -7.64
N PRO A 281 -11.74 -10.56 -8.77
CA PRO A 281 -10.74 -9.78 -9.47
C PRO A 281 -11.36 -8.53 -10.07
N TYR A 282 -10.59 -7.43 -10.08
CA TYR A 282 -10.87 -6.23 -10.86
C TYR A 282 -9.72 -6.03 -11.85
N LEU A 283 -9.82 -6.72 -12.99
CA LEU A 283 -8.81 -6.70 -14.03
C LEU A 283 -9.14 -5.60 -15.03
N GLY A 284 -8.12 -4.80 -15.36
CA GLY A 284 -8.23 -3.79 -16.41
C GLY A 284 -8.29 -4.40 -17.81
N PRO A 285 -8.55 -3.60 -18.85
CA PRO A 285 -8.64 -4.08 -20.22
C PRO A 285 -7.33 -4.69 -20.75
N ASP A 286 -6.20 -4.28 -20.20
CA ASP A 286 -4.89 -4.89 -20.47
C ASP A 286 -4.41 -5.64 -19.23
N VAL A 287 -4.73 -6.92 -19.17
CA VAL A 287 -4.34 -7.81 -18.07
C VAL A 287 -2.84 -8.12 -18.04
N SER A 288 -2.12 -7.84 -19.15
CA SER A 288 -0.66 -8.01 -19.20
C SER A 288 0.07 -6.91 -18.46
N ASN A 289 -0.61 -5.80 -18.19
CA ASN A 289 -0.07 -4.67 -17.47
C ASN A 289 -1.07 -4.20 -16.40
N ALA A 290 -0.86 -4.65 -15.15
CA ALA A 290 -1.73 -4.36 -14.01
C ALA A 290 -1.97 -2.85 -13.75
N TYR A 291 -1.26 -1.98 -14.46
CA TYR A 291 -1.31 -0.53 -14.34
C TYR A 291 -1.94 0.18 -15.55
N ASN A 292 -2.25 -0.52 -16.64
CA ASN A 292 -2.82 0.07 -17.84
C ASN A 292 -4.35 -0.01 -17.83
N TYR A 293 -4.98 0.91 -17.13
CA TYR A 293 -6.42 1.08 -17.19
C TYR A 293 -6.79 2.27 -18.08
N VAL A 294 -7.83 2.09 -18.86
CA VAL A 294 -8.41 3.14 -19.68
C VAL A 294 -9.13 4.17 -18.80
N ALA A 295 -9.17 5.41 -19.23
CA ALA A 295 -9.95 6.47 -18.59
C ALA A 295 -11.42 6.01 -18.40
N GLY A 296 -11.92 6.09 -17.16
CA GLY A 296 -13.25 5.61 -16.80
C GLY A 296 -13.27 4.42 -15.84
N ALA A 297 -12.09 3.89 -15.45
CA ALA A 297 -11.93 2.79 -14.49
C ALA A 297 -12.91 1.63 -14.75
N THR A 298 -12.83 1.04 -15.93
CA THR A 298 -13.56 -0.16 -16.33
C THR A 298 -12.75 -1.38 -15.88
N TYR A 299 -13.41 -2.29 -15.16
CA TYR A 299 -12.81 -3.53 -14.69
C TYR A 299 -13.64 -4.71 -15.17
N THR A 300 -12.95 -5.81 -15.48
CA THR A 300 -13.57 -7.11 -15.70
C THR A 300 -13.37 -7.98 -14.48
N THR A 301 -14.44 -8.58 -13.97
CA THR A 301 -14.41 -9.59 -12.91
C THR A 301 -14.93 -10.92 -13.44
N TYR A 302 -14.30 -12.01 -13.04
CA TYR A 302 -14.64 -13.36 -13.48
C TYR A 302 -15.19 -14.16 -12.29
N ALA A 303 -16.47 -14.51 -12.35
CA ALA A 303 -17.13 -15.21 -11.26
C ALA A 303 -16.49 -16.57 -10.97
N LYS A 304 -16.02 -16.77 -9.73
CA LYS A 304 -15.52 -18.07 -9.22
C LYS A 304 -14.39 -18.69 -10.06
N ARG A 305 -13.59 -17.87 -10.75
CA ARG A 305 -12.50 -18.35 -11.61
C ARG A 305 -11.11 -18.28 -10.95
N PHE A 306 -11.04 -17.64 -9.79
CA PHE A 306 -9.81 -17.54 -9.01
C PHE A 306 -10.09 -17.85 -7.54
N ARG A 307 -9.17 -18.52 -6.90
CA ARG A 307 -9.20 -18.85 -5.48
C ARG A 307 -7.90 -18.43 -4.83
N ALA A 308 -7.99 -17.99 -3.59
CA ALA A 308 -6.82 -17.69 -2.76
C ALA A 308 -6.90 -18.43 -1.43
N VAL A 309 -5.74 -18.81 -0.88
CA VAL A 309 -5.58 -19.39 0.45
C VAL A 309 -4.19 -19.06 0.99
N CYS A 310 -4.06 -18.78 2.28
CA CYS A 310 -2.73 -18.68 2.90
C CYS A 310 -2.11 -20.06 3.09
N GLU A 311 -1.06 -20.34 2.33
CA GLU A 311 -0.30 -21.59 2.39
C GLU A 311 0.97 -21.45 3.22
N VAL A 312 1.42 -22.59 3.75
CA VAL A 312 2.69 -22.70 4.50
C VAL A 312 3.45 -23.92 3.99
N LYS A 313 4.68 -23.73 3.58
CA LYS A 313 5.57 -24.84 3.24
C LYS A 313 6.99 -24.53 3.73
N ARG A 314 7.57 -25.44 4.52
CA ARG A 314 8.93 -25.32 5.09
C ARG A 314 9.15 -23.96 5.82
N GLY A 315 8.12 -23.47 6.51
CA GLY A 315 8.18 -22.20 7.26
C GLY A 315 7.98 -20.95 6.42
N ILE A 316 7.84 -21.04 5.10
CA ILE A 316 7.51 -19.93 4.20
C ILE A 316 6.00 -19.83 4.08
N GLU A 317 5.45 -18.63 4.24
CA GLU A 317 4.02 -18.33 4.14
C GLU A 317 3.78 -17.39 2.96
N TRP A 318 2.72 -17.65 2.17
CA TRP A 318 2.30 -16.81 1.05
C TRP A 318 0.80 -16.93 0.79
N LEU A 319 0.24 -15.99 0.05
CA LEU A 319 -1.10 -16.11 -0.49
C LEU A 319 -1.02 -16.92 -1.80
N ASP A 320 -1.44 -18.19 -1.74
CA ASP A 320 -1.52 -19.06 -2.92
C ASP A 320 -2.76 -18.65 -3.73
N ILE A 321 -2.55 -18.13 -4.94
CA ILE A 321 -3.63 -17.77 -5.86
C ILE A 321 -3.62 -18.72 -7.04
N ARG A 322 -4.78 -19.35 -7.28
CA ARG A 322 -4.96 -20.29 -8.38
C ARG A 322 -6.16 -19.95 -9.24
N GLN A 323 -6.00 -20.16 -10.53
CA GLN A 323 -7.09 -20.24 -11.46
C GLN A 323 -7.86 -21.56 -11.23
N ILE A 324 -9.17 -21.50 -11.32
CA ILE A 324 -10.06 -22.64 -11.16
C ILE A 324 -10.76 -22.89 -12.50
N ASP A 325 -10.65 -24.08 -13.03
CA ASP A 325 -11.43 -24.50 -14.18
C ASP A 325 -12.89 -24.73 -13.77
N PRO A 326 -13.85 -24.26 -14.57
CA PRO A 326 -15.25 -24.51 -14.29
C PRO A 326 -15.56 -26.02 -14.43
N PRO A 327 -16.54 -26.54 -13.64
CA PRO A 327 -17.01 -27.90 -13.82
C PRO A 327 -17.50 -28.12 -15.25
N LYS A 328 -17.29 -29.32 -15.80
CA LYS A 328 -17.77 -29.71 -17.13
C LYS A 328 -19.29 -29.56 -17.31
N SER A 329 -20.05 -29.64 -16.22
CA SER A 329 -21.51 -29.43 -16.19
C SER A 329 -21.97 -28.01 -16.43
N VAL A 330 -21.08 -27.03 -16.43
CA VAL A 330 -21.43 -25.61 -16.60
C VAL A 330 -21.64 -25.22 -18.08
N GLY A 331 -21.47 -26.14 -19.01
CA GLY A 331 -21.59 -25.87 -20.45
C GLY A 331 -20.28 -25.28 -21.04
N HIS A 332 -20.41 -24.42 -22.06
CA HIS A 332 -19.25 -23.74 -22.62
C HIS A 332 -18.83 -22.57 -21.72
N PRO A 333 -17.73 -22.69 -20.97
CA PRO A 333 -17.30 -21.62 -20.05
C PRO A 333 -16.79 -20.43 -20.84
N ASN A 334 -17.07 -19.23 -20.35
CA ASN A 334 -16.46 -18.02 -20.88
C ASN A 334 -14.94 -18.11 -20.72
N PRO A 335 -14.16 -17.80 -21.78
CA PRO A 335 -12.71 -17.90 -21.71
C PRO A 335 -12.15 -16.90 -20.69
N LEU A 336 -11.10 -17.32 -19.97
CA LEU A 336 -10.25 -16.38 -19.24
C LEU A 336 -9.26 -15.72 -20.21
N PRO A 337 -8.90 -14.47 -19.97
CA PRO A 337 -7.76 -13.88 -20.69
C PRO A 337 -6.51 -14.69 -20.35
N SER A 338 -5.57 -14.72 -21.29
CA SER A 338 -4.22 -15.24 -21.01
C SER A 338 -3.59 -14.30 -19.97
N LEU A 339 -3.69 -14.65 -18.70
CA LEU A 339 -2.91 -13.95 -17.69
C LEU A 339 -1.44 -14.30 -17.93
N PRO A 340 -0.55 -13.32 -17.83
CA PRO A 340 0.87 -13.57 -17.87
C PRO A 340 1.30 -14.26 -16.55
N TRP A 341 0.88 -15.53 -16.41
CA TRP A 341 1.43 -16.45 -15.41
C TRP A 341 2.87 -16.71 -15.85
N GLY A 342 3.74 -15.68 -15.64
CA GLY A 342 5.02 -15.62 -16.29
C GLY A 342 5.98 -16.72 -15.88
N SER A 343 6.91 -16.98 -16.76
CA SER A 343 8.13 -17.76 -16.52
C SER A 343 8.95 -17.25 -15.30
N ASP A 344 8.63 -16.07 -14.76
CA ASP A 344 9.32 -15.40 -13.65
C ASP A 344 8.61 -15.51 -12.30
N ASP A 345 7.58 -16.35 -12.19
CA ASP A 345 6.85 -16.58 -10.93
C ASP A 345 7.78 -16.98 -9.77
N SER A 346 8.91 -17.62 -10.04
CA SER A 346 9.90 -18.00 -9.02
C SER A 346 10.58 -16.79 -8.35
N ILE A 347 10.67 -15.62 -9.02
CA ILE A 347 11.42 -14.45 -8.56
C ILE A 347 10.53 -13.43 -7.86
N VAL A 348 9.39 -13.09 -8.46
CA VAL A 348 8.45 -12.09 -7.91
C VAL A 348 7.04 -12.66 -7.68
N GLY A 349 6.77 -13.88 -8.09
CA GLY A 349 5.47 -14.52 -8.02
C GLY A 349 4.42 -13.74 -8.79
N LEU A 350 3.24 -13.64 -8.20
CA LEU A 350 2.12 -12.86 -8.72
C LEU A 350 2.16 -11.40 -8.24
N HIS A 351 3.35 -10.85 -7.98
CA HIS A 351 3.47 -9.51 -7.40
C HIS A 351 2.67 -8.45 -8.20
N ARG A 352 2.76 -8.48 -9.54
CA ARG A 352 2.08 -7.52 -10.41
C ARG A 352 0.57 -7.75 -10.46
N GLU A 353 0.17 -9.02 -10.60
CA GLU A 353 -1.21 -9.45 -10.82
C GLU A 353 -2.03 -9.44 -9.54
N SER A 354 -1.37 -9.61 -8.39
CA SER A 354 -2.03 -9.76 -7.09
C SER A 354 -2.96 -8.61 -6.75
N TRP A 355 -2.60 -7.38 -7.11
CA TRP A 355 -3.46 -6.22 -6.88
C TRP A 355 -4.79 -6.36 -7.61
N GLY A 356 -4.77 -6.56 -8.92
CA GLY A 356 -5.99 -6.71 -9.74
C GLY A 356 -6.79 -7.94 -9.35
N LEU A 357 -6.12 -9.06 -9.05
CA LEU A 357 -6.77 -10.30 -8.64
C LEU A 357 -7.53 -10.17 -7.30
N THR A 358 -7.07 -9.33 -6.40
CA THR A 358 -7.65 -9.19 -5.06
C THR A 358 -8.41 -7.88 -4.84
N LEU A 359 -8.34 -6.92 -5.76
CA LEU A 359 -8.86 -5.55 -5.58
C LEU A 359 -10.33 -5.51 -5.15
N GLY A 360 -11.19 -6.33 -5.74
CA GLY A 360 -12.59 -6.39 -5.34
C GLY A 360 -12.77 -6.86 -3.89
N ASN A 361 -11.94 -7.79 -3.42
CA ASN A 361 -11.96 -8.27 -2.04
C ASN A 361 -11.44 -7.21 -1.06
N LEU A 362 -10.41 -6.45 -1.43
CA LEU A 362 -9.91 -5.32 -0.63
C LEU A 362 -10.99 -4.23 -0.49
N VAL A 363 -11.66 -3.87 -1.58
CA VAL A 363 -12.80 -2.92 -1.53
C VAL A 363 -13.92 -3.43 -0.61
N LEU A 364 -14.21 -4.73 -0.62
CA LEU A 364 -15.20 -5.32 0.28
C LEU A 364 -14.72 -5.32 1.74
N ALA A 365 -13.45 -5.61 2.00
CA ALA A 365 -12.86 -5.55 3.34
C ALA A 365 -12.89 -4.12 3.91
N THR A 366 -12.49 -3.12 3.10
CA THR A 366 -12.63 -1.70 3.44
C THR A 366 -14.07 -1.34 3.81
N ARG A 367 -15.05 -1.75 3.01
CA ARG A 367 -16.47 -1.51 3.30
C ARG A 367 -16.91 -2.15 4.61
N ALA A 368 -16.53 -3.40 4.85
CA ALA A 368 -16.84 -4.11 6.09
C ALA A 368 -16.25 -3.42 7.31
N ALA A 369 -15.00 -2.94 7.24
CA ALA A 369 -14.34 -2.22 8.32
C ALA A 369 -15.01 -0.88 8.63
N VAL A 370 -15.37 -0.10 7.61
CA VAL A 370 -16.12 1.17 7.79
C VAL A 370 -17.49 0.91 8.42
N SER A 371 -18.21 -0.12 7.97
CA SER A 371 -19.50 -0.50 8.55
C SER A 371 -19.36 -0.91 10.01
N ALA A 372 -18.38 -1.74 10.35
CA ALA A 372 -18.12 -2.17 11.73
C ALA A 372 -17.75 -1.00 12.64
N TRP A 373 -16.92 -0.07 12.14
CA TRP A 373 -16.58 1.14 12.88
C TRP A 373 -17.80 2.03 13.14
N THR A 374 -18.64 2.25 12.12
CA THR A 374 -19.87 3.07 12.24
C THR A 374 -20.84 2.52 13.29
N ILE A 375 -20.96 1.18 13.39
CA ILE A 375 -21.80 0.52 14.41
C ILE A 375 -21.24 0.74 15.82
N ARG A 376 -19.93 0.71 15.99
CA ARG A 376 -19.27 0.87 17.31
C ARG A 376 -19.22 2.32 17.78
N SER A 377 -19.34 3.28 16.87
CA SER A 377 -19.25 4.72 17.16
C SER A 377 -20.62 5.35 17.50
N LYS A 378 -21.70 4.57 17.39
CA LYS A 378 -23.06 4.90 17.85
C LYS A 378 -23.29 4.38 19.25
#